data_d74eca2c90029c11736f7e084d66bf79
#
_entry.id   d74eca2c90029c11736f7e084d66bf79
#
_cell.length_a   1.000
_cell.length_b   1.000
_cell.length_c   1.000
_cell.angle_alpha   90.00
_cell.angle_beta   90.00
_cell.angle_gamma   90.00
#
_symmetry.space_group_name_H-M   'P 1'
#
loop_
_entity.id
_entity.type
_entity.pdbx_description
1 polymer ?
#
loop_
_entity_poly.entity_id
_entity_poly.type
_entity_poly.pdbx_seq_one_letter_code
_entity_poly.pdbx_strand_id
1 'polypeptide(L)'
;MPINTALLKEICEIAGAPGFEQRIRELVIREITPLVDEVRITNMGNVYAIKRGKSDKRVMIGAHMDEIGFIVNHIDDKGFIRFHPLGGFDPVSYTHLTLPTTPY
;
A
#
# COMPACT_ATOMS: atom_id res chain seq x y z
N MET A 1 -1.16 -1.34 -23.84
CA MET A 1 -0.73 -2.46 -22.98
C MET A 1 -1.91 -2.96 -22.17
N PRO A 2 -2.16 -4.24 -22.12
CA PRO A 2 -3.17 -4.77 -21.23
C PRO A 2 -2.73 -4.55 -19.77
N ILE A 3 -3.67 -4.20 -18.90
CA ILE A 3 -3.44 -4.06 -17.46
C ILE A 3 -3.16 -5.47 -16.90
N ASN A 4 -2.11 -5.59 -16.09
CA ASN A 4 -1.82 -6.83 -15.36
C ASN A 4 -2.79 -6.94 -14.18
N THR A 5 -3.93 -7.55 -14.41
CA THR A 5 -4.99 -7.70 -13.41
C THR A 5 -4.60 -8.62 -12.26
N ALA A 6 -3.71 -9.58 -12.49
CA ALA A 6 -3.20 -10.48 -11.46
C ALA A 6 -2.33 -9.71 -10.47
N LEU A 7 -1.40 -8.88 -10.95
CA LEU A 7 -0.58 -8.02 -10.10
C LEU A 7 -1.44 -6.98 -9.37
N LEU A 8 -2.43 -6.38 -10.05
CA LEU A 8 -3.35 -5.44 -9.41
C LEU A 8 -4.10 -6.10 -8.26
N LYS A 9 -4.59 -7.31 -8.46
CA LYS A 9 -5.27 -8.08 -7.41
C LYS A 9 -4.32 -8.33 -6.23
N GLU A 10 -3.09 -8.79 -6.48
CA GLU A 10 -2.10 -9.05 -5.43
C GLU A 10 -1.78 -7.78 -4.62
N ILE A 11 -1.61 -6.63 -5.28
CA ILE A 11 -1.39 -5.33 -4.63
C ILE A 11 -2.57 -4.94 -3.74
N CYS A 12 -3.81 -5.18 -4.19
CA CYS A 12 -5.00 -4.83 -3.42
C CYS A 12 -5.28 -5.78 -2.23
N GLU A 13 -4.78 -7.00 -2.27
CA GLU A 13 -5.02 -8.01 -1.23
C GLU A 13 -3.89 -8.09 -0.19
N ILE A 14 -2.71 -7.55 -0.48
CA ILE A 14 -1.57 -7.61 0.43
C ILE A 14 -1.69 -6.55 1.52
N ALA A 15 -1.40 -6.92 2.76
CA ALA A 15 -1.45 -5.99 3.88
C ALA A 15 -0.31 -4.96 3.81
N GLY A 16 -0.64 -3.70 4.03
CA GLY A 16 0.31 -2.58 3.94
C GLY A 16 -0.16 -1.33 4.69
N ALA A 17 -0.68 -1.47 5.90
CA ALA A 17 -1.07 -0.32 6.72
C ALA A 17 0.15 0.54 7.12
N PRO A 18 -0.03 1.86 7.39
CA PRO A 18 1.03 2.75 7.84
C PRO A 18 1.80 2.20 9.05
N GLY A 19 3.13 2.12 8.94
CA GLY A 19 4.01 1.51 9.92
C GLY A 19 4.17 -0.02 9.80
N PHE A 20 3.38 -0.66 8.93
CA PHE A 20 3.38 -2.12 8.71
C PHE A 20 3.50 -2.47 7.21
N GLU A 21 4.26 -1.67 6.45
CA GLU A 21 4.35 -1.77 5.00
C GLU A 21 5.32 -2.86 4.50
N GLN A 22 5.85 -3.70 5.36
CA GLN A 22 6.87 -4.69 4.98
C GLN A 22 6.43 -5.59 3.83
N ARG A 23 5.22 -6.13 3.89
CA ARG A 23 4.72 -7.06 2.87
C ARG A 23 4.55 -6.40 1.51
N ILE A 24 3.91 -5.23 1.47
CA ILE A 24 3.76 -4.49 0.21
C ILE A 24 5.11 -4.03 -0.33
N ARG A 25 6.05 -3.64 0.51
CA ARG A 25 7.41 -3.29 0.12
C ARG A 25 8.14 -4.46 -0.52
N GLU A 26 8.06 -5.65 0.04
CA GLU A 26 8.64 -6.87 -0.53
C GLU A 26 8.07 -7.18 -1.91
N LEU A 27 6.74 -7.03 -2.07
CA LEU A 27 6.09 -7.17 -3.37
C LEU A 27 6.62 -6.15 -4.37
N VAL A 28 6.68 -4.86 -4.00
CA VAL A 28 7.22 -3.80 -4.87
C VAL A 28 8.66 -4.10 -5.27
N ILE A 29 9.52 -4.51 -4.34
CA ILE A 29 10.91 -4.86 -4.62
C ILE A 29 11.00 -6.05 -5.58
N ARG A 30 10.20 -7.09 -5.37
CA ARG A 30 10.15 -8.27 -6.24
C ARG A 30 9.81 -7.88 -7.68
N GLU A 31 8.79 -7.06 -7.86
CA GLU A 31 8.32 -6.65 -9.18
C GLU A 31 9.26 -5.67 -9.90
N ILE A 32 9.90 -4.78 -9.14
CA ILE A 32 10.69 -3.69 -9.74
C ILE A 32 12.15 -4.08 -9.98
N THR A 33 12.72 -4.98 -9.18
CA THR A 33 14.13 -5.38 -9.27
C THR A 33 14.57 -5.80 -10.68
N PRO A 34 13.82 -6.61 -11.43
CA PRO A 34 14.22 -7.01 -12.78
C PRO A 34 14.15 -5.87 -13.82
N LEU A 35 13.54 -4.74 -13.48
CA LEU A 35 13.29 -3.63 -14.40
C LEU A 35 14.27 -2.46 -14.23
N VAL A 36 15.04 -2.43 -13.15
CA VAL A 36 15.90 -1.31 -12.76
C VAL A 36 17.35 -1.73 -12.56
N ASP A 37 18.25 -0.76 -12.50
CA ASP A 37 19.68 -1.00 -12.33
C ASP A 37 20.06 -1.07 -10.86
N GLU A 38 19.27 -0.44 -9.98
CA GLU A 38 19.57 -0.37 -8.55
C GLU A 38 18.29 -0.21 -7.74
N VAL A 39 18.23 -0.89 -6.59
CA VAL A 39 17.18 -0.73 -5.59
C VAL A 39 17.81 -0.38 -4.26
N ARG A 40 17.30 0.67 -3.59
CA ARG A 40 17.71 1.09 -2.25
C ARG A 40 16.50 1.19 -1.35
N ILE A 41 16.67 0.82 -0.09
CA ILE A 41 15.66 1.00 0.95
C ILE A 41 16.23 1.97 1.99
N THR A 42 15.44 2.98 2.35
CA THR A 42 15.83 3.92 3.40
C THR A 42 15.48 3.39 4.78
N ASN A 43 16.03 4.02 5.82
CA ASN A 43 15.68 3.71 7.22
C ASN A 43 14.18 3.94 7.53
N MET A 44 13.52 4.79 6.76
CA MET A 44 12.06 5.02 6.85
C MET A 44 11.24 4.01 6.05
N GLY A 45 11.90 3.07 5.36
CA GLY A 45 11.23 2.05 4.56
C GLY A 45 10.84 2.48 3.14
N ASN A 46 11.24 3.67 2.68
CA ASN A 46 11.01 4.07 1.29
C ASN A 46 11.86 3.21 0.34
N VAL A 47 11.29 2.85 -0.80
CA VAL A 47 11.98 2.14 -1.88
C VAL A 47 12.36 3.12 -2.99
N TYR A 48 13.63 3.20 -3.29
CA TYR A 48 14.16 3.91 -4.44
C TYR A 48 14.59 2.90 -5.50
N ALA A 49 13.96 2.97 -6.65
CA ALA A 49 14.32 2.18 -7.81
C ALA A 49 14.93 3.10 -8.87
N ILE A 50 16.15 2.82 -9.26
CA ILE A 50 16.93 3.68 -10.14
C ILE A 50 17.15 2.96 -11.46
N LYS A 51 16.64 3.56 -12.54
CA LYS A 51 16.90 3.16 -13.90
C LYS A 51 17.79 4.20 -14.57
N ARG A 52 18.98 3.80 -15.02
CA ARG A 52 19.94 4.72 -15.67
C ARG A 52 19.57 4.89 -17.13
N GLY A 53 19.44 6.12 -17.54
CA GLY A 53 19.23 6.52 -18.93
C GLY A 53 20.55 6.85 -19.65
N LYS A 54 20.43 7.28 -20.91
CA LYS A 54 21.55 7.67 -21.76
C LYS A 54 21.89 9.17 -21.69
N SER A 55 21.12 9.96 -20.97
CA SER A 55 21.30 11.44 -20.86
C SER A 55 21.35 11.86 -19.39
N ASP A 56 21.77 13.12 -19.17
CA ASP A 56 21.84 13.72 -17.83
C ASP A 56 20.47 14.15 -17.26
N LYS A 57 19.41 14.00 -18.05
CA LYS A 57 18.07 14.32 -17.61
C LYS A 57 17.60 13.32 -16.55
N ARG A 58 16.98 13.85 -15.49
CA ARG A 58 16.43 13.03 -14.40
C ARG A 58 14.93 13.22 -14.34
N VAL A 59 14.21 12.12 -14.22
CA VAL A 59 12.76 12.08 -13.99
C VAL A 59 12.53 11.29 -12.72
N MET A 60 11.70 11.81 -11.82
CA MET A 60 11.28 11.12 -10.63
C MET A 60 9.78 10.84 -10.71
N ILE A 61 9.40 9.59 -10.45
CA ILE A 61 8.01 9.16 -10.29
C ILE A 61 7.86 8.72 -8.85
N GLY A 62 6.89 9.32 -8.14
CA GLY A 62 6.62 8.99 -6.75
C GLY A 62 5.21 8.46 -6.58
N ALA A 63 5.07 7.42 -5.76
CA ALA A 63 3.79 6.88 -5.33
C ALA A 63 3.95 6.35 -3.90
N HIS A 64 2.87 6.43 -3.11
CA HIS A 64 2.86 5.79 -1.79
C HIS A 64 2.47 4.31 -1.91
N MET A 65 2.89 3.50 -0.95
CA MET A 65 2.63 2.06 -0.93
C MET A 65 1.68 1.63 0.19
N ASP A 66 1.48 2.49 1.19
CA ASP A 66 0.60 2.19 2.31
C ASP A 66 -0.88 2.30 1.91
N GLU A 67 -1.69 1.57 2.63
CA GLU A 67 -3.15 1.62 2.52
C GLU A 67 -3.76 2.00 3.86
N ILE A 68 -5.04 2.33 3.87
CA ILE A 68 -5.78 2.63 5.09
C ILE A 68 -5.83 1.40 5.97
N GLY A 69 -5.52 1.62 7.25
CA GLY A 69 -5.54 0.58 8.26
C GLY A 69 -6.01 1.11 9.61
N PHE A 70 -6.34 0.17 10.47
CA PHE A 70 -6.81 0.46 11.83
C PHE A 70 -6.08 -0.45 12.81
N ILE A 71 -5.78 0.09 13.99
CA ILE A 71 -5.29 -0.71 15.11
C ILE A 71 -6.42 -0.95 16.12
N VAL A 72 -6.70 -2.21 16.41
CA VAL A 72 -7.73 -2.59 17.37
C VAL A 72 -7.22 -2.32 18.79
N ASN A 73 -7.97 -1.56 19.57
CA ASN A 73 -7.64 -1.25 20.95
C ASN A 73 -8.40 -2.11 21.95
N HIS A 74 -9.62 -2.48 21.62
CA HIS A 74 -10.48 -3.23 22.52
C HIS A 74 -11.58 -3.95 21.75
N ILE A 75 -11.90 -5.14 22.22
CA ILE A 75 -13.09 -5.89 21.78
C ILE A 75 -13.90 -6.19 23.04
N ASP A 76 -15.13 -5.73 23.08
CA ASP A 76 -16.01 -5.95 24.24
C ASP A 76 -16.69 -7.33 24.22
N ASP A 77 -17.37 -7.66 25.32
CA ASP A 77 -18.04 -8.94 25.50
C ASP A 77 -19.18 -9.20 24.49
N LYS A 78 -19.67 -8.15 23.82
CA LYS A 78 -20.71 -8.20 22.80
C LYS A 78 -20.15 -8.30 21.39
N GLY A 79 -18.81 -8.26 21.24
CA GLY A 79 -18.12 -8.34 19.96
C GLY A 79 -17.94 -6.99 19.24
N PHE A 80 -18.23 -5.85 19.89
CA PHE A 80 -17.93 -4.54 19.33
C PHE A 80 -16.45 -4.25 19.41
N ILE A 81 -15.90 -3.73 18.31
CA ILE A 81 -14.48 -3.44 18.17
C ILE A 81 -14.27 -1.92 18.30
N ARG A 82 -13.36 -1.53 19.18
CA ARG A 82 -12.82 -0.17 19.25
C ARG A 82 -11.46 -0.14 18.60
N PHE A 83 -11.22 0.84 17.75
CA PHE A 83 -9.98 0.96 16.99
C PHE A 83 -9.54 2.42 16.82
N HIS A 84 -8.26 2.61 16.52
CA HIS A 84 -7.72 3.87 16.05
C HIS A 84 -7.31 3.76 14.57
N PRO A 85 -7.54 4.81 13.77
CA PRO A 85 -7.02 4.87 12.42
C PRO A 85 -5.49 4.99 12.44
N LEU A 86 -4.84 4.33 11.49
CA LEU A 86 -3.43 4.50 11.19
C LEU A 86 -3.30 5.48 10.03
N GLY A 87 -2.79 6.69 10.30
CA GLY A 87 -2.75 7.77 9.32
C GLY A 87 -4.07 8.54 9.22
N GLY A 88 -4.16 9.43 8.22
CA GLY A 88 -5.32 10.27 7.96
C GLY A 88 -6.16 9.72 6.80
N PHE A 89 -7.47 9.75 6.95
CA PHE A 89 -8.41 9.44 5.88
C PHE A 89 -9.71 10.22 6.09
N ASP A 90 -10.53 10.32 5.04
CA ASP A 90 -11.84 10.93 5.13
C ASP A 90 -12.88 9.90 5.62
N PRO A 91 -13.39 10.04 6.87
CA PRO A 91 -14.35 9.10 7.43
C PRO A 91 -15.64 8.99 6.62
N VAL A 92 -16.06 10.07 5.96
CA VAL A 92 -17.31 10.12 5.18
C VAL A 92 -17.22 9.22 3.97
N SER A 93 -16.11 9.26 3.24
CA SER A 93 -15.86 8.41 2.08
C SER A 93 -15.94 6.92 2.43
N TYR A 94 -15.45 6.53 3.62
CA TYR A 94 -15.47 5.15 4.07
C TYR A 94 -16.84 4.67 4.55
N THR A 95 -17.61 5.54 5.15
CA THR A 95 -18.98 5.19 5.62
C THR A 95 -19.90 4.87 4.43
N HIS A 96 -19.68 5.48 3.29
CA HIS A 96 -20.47 5.25 2.08
C HIS A 96 -20.01 4.07 1.21
N LEU A 97 -18.76 3.61 1.35
CA LEU A 97 -18.20 2.50 0.58
C LEU A 97 -18.63 1.12 1.07
N THR A 98 -19.17 1.00 2.25
CA THR A 98 -19.55 -0.30 2.85
C THR A 98 -20.93 -0.79 2.46
N LEU A 99 -21.75 0.02 1.85
CA LEU A 99 -23.15 -0.25 1.60
C LEU A 99 -23.47 -1.28 0.50
N PRO A 100 -22.67 -1.46 -0.55
CA PRO A 100 -22.97 -2.43 -1.59
C PRO A 100 -22.63 -3.88 -1.27
N THR A 101 -22.02 -4.16 -0.13
CA THR A 101 -21.40 -5.46 0.15
C THR A 101 -22.27 -6.43 0.94
N THR A 102 -23.42 -6.04 1.37
CA THR A 102 -24.34 -6.93 2.08
C THR A 102 -25.35 -7.55 1.10
N PRO A 103 -25.18 -8.84 0.75
CA PRO A 103 -26.28 -9.59 0.17
C PRO A 103 -27.35 -9.74 1.26
N TYR A 104 -28.51 -9.38 0.95
CA TYR A 104 -29.67 -9.57 1.81
C TYR A 104 -30.40 -10.84 1.44
#